data_e43ac1a45f01b3f245eceedb207166c1
#
_entry.id   e43ac1a45f01b3f245eceedb207166c1
#
_cell.length_a   1.000
_cell.length_b   1.000
_cell.length_c   1.000
_cell.angle_alpha   90.00
_cell.angle_beta   90.00
_cell.angle_gamma   90.00
#
_symmetry.space_group_name_H-M   'P 1'
#
loop_
_entity.id
_entity.type
_entity.pdbx_description
1 polymer ?
#
loop_
_entity_poly.entity_id
_entity_poly.type
_entity_poly.pdbx_seq_one_letter_code
_entity_poly.pdbx_strand_id
1 'polypeptide(L)'
;KVVDILAEKSDIVVRYGGGANAGHTVIIDDNRFALHLMPSGAVRPGTVCVIANGVVVDPGVLLEEIDGLAEKGISMEGRLLISENAHVVLDYHKREDRLREESLGKHKIGTTARGIGPCYADKVGRCYAVRMADLRNPAALREKLEDIVAYKNKLFAALYNAAPMDAGEIFETCCRWSEALSGHIVNTTEYLFSALDAKKNILFEGA
;
A
#
# COMPACT_ATOMS: atom_id res chain seq x y z
N LYS A 1 9.60 -1.98 21.00
CA LYS A 1 10.37 -2.90 20.13
C LYS A 1 11.60 -2.18 19.61
N VAL A 2 12.56 -2.92 19.01
CA VAL A 2 13.83 -2.31 18.54
C VAL A 2 13.57 -1.20 17.51
N VAL A 3 12.66 -1.43 16.56
CA VAL A 3 12.31 -0.43 15.54
C VAL A 3 11.78 0.86 16.16
N ASP A 4 10.93 0.76 17.19
CA ASP A 4 10.36 1.95 17.85
C ASP A 4 11.44 2.80 18.55
N ILE A 5 12.45 2.13 19.14
CA ILE A 5 13.60 2.81 19.77
C ILE A 5 14.49 3.48 18.72
N LEU A 6 14.73 2.80 17.59
CA LEU A 6 15.53 3.36 16.50
C LEU A 6 14.82 4.52 15.81
N ALA A 7 13.50 4.45 15.66
CA ALA A 7 12.69 5.52 15.08
C ALA A 7 12.78 6.85 15.88
N GLU A 8 13.03 6.79 17.18
CA GLU A 8 13.22 7.99 18.03
C GLU A 8 14.42 8.85 17.59
N LYS A 9 15.43 8.22 16.97
CA LYS A 9 16.67 8.87 16.55
C LYS A 9 16.71 9.13 15.03
N SER A 10 15.60 8.87 14.34
CA SER A 10 15.54 8.94 12.89
C SER A 10 14.71 10.13 12.41
N ASP A 11 15.25 10.89 11.47
CA ASP A 11 14.54 11.97 10.79
C ASP A 11 13.49 11.40 9.83
N ILE A 12 13.79 10.23 9.25
CA ILE A 12 12.98 9.59 8.23
C ILE A 12 12.88 8.09 8.53
N VAL A 13 11.66 7.54 8.45
CA VAL A 13 11.43 6.10 8.52
C VAL A 13 10.85 5.61 7.19
N VAL A 14 11.52 4.65 6.58
CA VAL A 14 11.22 4.15 5.24
C VAL A 14 10.74 2.70 5.33
N ARG A 15 9.49 2.45 4.98
CA ARG A 15 9.01 1.10 4.71
C ARG A 15 9.35 0.74 3.27
N TYR A 16 10.23 -0.23 3.06
CA TYR A 16 10.76 -0.52 1.74
C TYR A 16 10.14 -1.73 1.03
N GLY A 17 9.33 -2.53 1.71
CA GLY A 17 8.69 -3.72 1.12
C GLY A 17 7.50 -4.22 1.93
N GLY A 18 6.88 -5.29 1.46
CA GLY A 18 5.68 -5.87 2.05
C GLY A 18 4.40 -5.13 1.64
N GLY A 19 3.36 -5.24 2.45
CA GLY A 19 2.06 -4.63 2.24
C GLY A 19 1.26 -4.62 3.54
N ALA A 20 -0.06 -4.56 3.43
CA ALA A 20 -0.96 -4.51 4.59
C ALA A 20 -1.15 -5.85 5.32
N ASN A 21 -0.42 -6.90 4.94
CA ASN A 21 -0.53 -8.24 5.53
C ASN A 21 0.18 -8.38 6.88
N ALA A 22 1.19 -7.56 7.15
CA ALA A 22 1.90 -7.52 8.42
C ALA A 22 1.48 -6.27 9.20
N GLY A 23 1.05 -6.45 10.44
CA GLY A 23 0.71 -5.34 11.33
C GLY A 23 1.68 -5.25 12.48
N HIS A 24 1.98 -4.04 12.92
CA HIS A 24 2.70 -3.81 14.16
C HIS A 24 1.89 -2.88 15.08
N THR A 25 2.02 -3.10 16.36
CA THR A 25 1.41 -2.23 17.36
C THR A 25 2.48 -1.35 17.97
N VAL A 26 2.31 -0.05 17.83
CA VAL A 26 3.11 0.95 18.55
C VAL A 26 2.30 1.42 19.75
N ILE A 27 2.96 1.54 20.88
CA ILE A 27 2.35 2.05 22.11
C ILE A 27 3.15 3.29 22.52
N ILE A 28 2.45 4.42 22.66
CA ILE A 28 3.01 5.67 23.15
C ILE A 28 2.08 6.15 24.26
N ASP A 29 2.64 6.32 25.45
CA ASP A 29 1.88 6.55 26.67
C ASP A 29 0.80 5.45 26.81
N ASP A 30 -0.47 5.83 26.97
CA ASP A 30 -1.59 4.89 27.01
C ASP A 30 -2.26 4.63 25.65
N ASN A 31 -1.74 5.25 24.58
CA ASN A 31 -2.32 5.11 23.24
C ASN A 31 -1.72 3.93 22.48
N ARG A 32 -2.59 3.08 21.97
CA ARG A 32 -2.24 1.93 21.14
C ARG A 32 -2.57 2.20 19.67
N PHE A 33 -1.57 2.08 18.79
CA PHE A 33 -1.69 2.27 17.34
C PHE A 33 -1.41 0.94 16.64
N ALA A 34 -2.41 0.38 15.96
CA ALA A 34 -2.24 -0.79 15.11
C ALA A 34 -2.01 -0.30 13.67
N LEU A 35 -0.78 -0.38 13.19
CA LEU A 35 -0.37 0.08 11.87
C LEU A 35 0.00 -1.11 10.99
N HIS A 36 -0.39 -1.09 9.72
CA HIS A 36 -0.11 -2.14 8.74
C HIS A 36 0.76 -1.63 7.59
N LEU A 37 0.43 -0.46 7.02
CA LEU A 37 1.16 0.18 5.92
C LEU A 37 1.98 1.36 6.41
N MET A 38 1.45 2.10 7.34
CA MET A 38 2.10 3.29 7.87
C MET A 38 3.42 2.93 8.56
N PRO A 39 4.54 3.62 8.22
CA PRO A 39 5.80 3.43 8.92
C PRO A 39 5.73 3.75 10.41
N SER A 40 6.54 3.05 11.22
CA SER A 40 6.54 3.20 12.68
C SER A 40 6.84 4.61 13.18
N GLY A 41 7.51 5.42 12.35
CA GLY A 41 7.78 6.84 12.62
C GLY A 41 6.55 7.74 12.66
N ALA A 42 5.38 7.28 12.18
CA ALA A 42 4.16 8.10 12.08
C ALA A 42 3.74 8.72 13.41
N VAL A 43 3.89 7.97 14.50
CA VAL A 43 3.51 8.38 15.85
C VAL A 43 4.55 9.31 16.52
N ARG A 44 5.66 9.61 15.85
CA ARG A 44 6.72 10.49 16.33
C ARG A 44 6.59 11.87 15.70
N PRO A 45 6.49 12.95 16.51
CA PRO A 45 6.46 14.31 15.96
C PRO A 45 7.73 14.62 15.15
N GLY A 46 7.54 15.22 13.96
CA GLY A 46 8.65 15.65 13.11
C GLY A 46 9.30 14.56 12.25
N THR A 47 9.04 13.28 12.50
CA THR A 47 9.55 12.17 11.65
C THR A 47 8.78 12.10 10.34
N VAL A 48 9.49 12.06 9.22
CA VAL A 48 8.91 11.82 7.89
C VAL A 48 8.78 10.33 7.65
N CYS A 49 7.61 9.91 7.19
CA CYS A 49 7.28 8.53 6.86
C CYS A 49 7.29 8.33 5.35
N VAL A 50 8.07 7.37 4.87
CA VAL A 50 8.17 7.06 3.44
C VAL A 50 7.69 5.65 3.18
N ILE A 51 6.70 5.50 2.29
CA ILE A 51 6.31 4.23 1.70
C ILE A 51 7.01 4.12 0.36
N ALA A 52 8.05 3.28 0.30
CA ALA A 52 8.93 3.18 -0.86
C ALA A 52 8.36 2.27 -1.96
N ASN A 53 9.03 2.26 -3.12
CA ASN A 53 8.61 1.56 -4.34
C ASN A 53 8.50 0.04 -4.22
N GLY A 54 9.13 -0.56 -3.20
CA GLY A 54 9.04 -1.99 -2.92
C GLY A 54 7.71 -2.43 -2.33
N VAL A 55 6.98 -1.52 -1.67
CA VAL A 55 5.70 -1.81 -1.03
C VAL A 55 4.59 -2.01 -2.06
N VAL A 56 3.63 -2.90 -1.73
CA VAL A 56 2.33 -2.94 -2.40
C VAL A 56 1.31 -2.29 -1.48
N VAL A 57 0.75 -1.17 -1.94
CA VAL A 57 -0.08 -0.26 -1.14
C VAL A 57 -1.55 -0.60 -1.36
N ASP A 58 -2.28 -0.84 -0.29
CA ASP A 58 -3.74 -0.79 -0.26
C ASP A 58 -4.16 0.61 0.17
N PRO A 59 -4.63 1.48 -0.76
CA PRO A 59 -4.95 2.86 -0.42
C PRO A 59 -6.10 2.98 0.58
N GLY A 60 -7.06 2.04 0.55
CA GLY A 60 -8.16 2.04 1.51
C GLY A 60 -7.64 1.84 2.94
N VAL A 61 -6.80 0.82 3.16
CA VAL A 61 -6.17 0.56 4.46
C VAL A 61 -5.31 1.74 4.90
N LEU A 62 -4.56 2.34 3.97
CA LEU A 62 -3.70 3.48 4.29
C LEU A 62 -4.50 4.70 4.74
N LEU A 63 -5.63 4.99 4.08
CA LEU A 63 -6.54 6.08 4.48
C LEU A 63 -7.15 5.82 5.86
N GLU A 64 -7.62 4.61 6.14
CA GLU A 64 -8.10 4.22 7.48
C GLU A 64 -7.04 4.47 8.57
N GLU A 65 -5.77 4.18 8.27
CA GLU A 65 -4.66 4.44 9.20
C GLU A 65 -4.37 5.94 9.38
N ILE A 66 -4.46 6.73 8.30
CA ILE A 66 -4.32 8.19 8.36
C ILE A 66 -5.42 8.79 9.23
N ASP A 67 -6.68 8.39 9.00
CA ASP A 67 -7.83 8.85 9.76
C ASP A 67 -7.72 8.46 11.25
N GLY A 68 -7.34 7.21 11.52
CA GLY A 68 -7.15 6.73 12.91
C GLY A 68 -6.00 7.42 13.64
N LEU A 69 -4.97 7.91 12.94
CA LEU A 69 -3.93 8.78 13.50
C LEU A 69 -4.46 10.20 13.76
N ALA A 70 -5.23 10.74 12.81
CA ALA A 70 -5.82 12.08 12.93
C ALA A 70 -6.81 12.18 14.11
N GLU A 71 -7.63 11.15 14.34
CA GLU A 71 -8.53 11.07 15.51
C GLU A 71 -7.77 11.15 16.85
N LYS A 72 -6.50 10.76 16.85
CA LYS A 72 -5.60 10.83 18.02
C LYS A 72 -4.70 12.07 18.01
N GLY A 73 -5.01 13.06 17.16
CA GLY A 73 -4.29 14.32 17.07
C GLY A 73 -2.96 14.25 16.31
N ILE A 74 -2.71 13.17 15.56
CA ILE A 74 -1.48 13.00 14.78
C ILE A 74 -1.77 13.27 13.30
N SER A 75 -1.32 14.42 12.79
CA SER A 75 -1.41 14.75 11.37
C SER A 75 -0.26 14.11 10.58
N MET A 76 -0.61 13.54 9.42
CA MET A 76 0.35 13.04 8.45
C MET A 76 0.58 14.01 7.28
N GLU A 77 -0.06 15.17 7.28
CA GLU A 77 0.13 16.20 6.26
C GLU A 77 1.59 16.68 6.24
N GLY A 78 2.20 16.70 5.06
CA GLY A 78 3.62 17.03 4.86
C GLY A 78 4.62 16.03 5.44
N ARG A 79 4.16 14.96 6.09
CA ARG A 79 5.01 13.95 6.73
C ARG A 79 4.90 12.55 6.13
N LEU A 80 3.87 12.25 5.35
CA LEU A 80 3.73 11.00 4.63
C LEU A 80 4.08 11.20 3.16
N LEU A 81 5.05 10.42 2.68
CA LEU A 81 5.47 10.38 1.29
C LEU A 81 5.27 8.96 0.74
N ILE A 82 4.52 8.84 -0.34
CA ILE A 82 4.24 7.56 -1.00
C ILE A 82 4.94 7.55 -2.36
N SER A 83 5.71 6.51 -2.62
CA SER A 83 6.37 6.37 -3.90
C SER A 83 5.37 6.28 -5.06
N GLU A 84 5.51 7.15 -6.04
CA GLU A 84 4.77 7.07 -7.30
C GLU A 84 4.94 5.72 -8.01
N ASN A 85 6.05 5.01 -7.74
CA ASN A 85 6.39 3.70 -8.28
C ASN A 85 5.92 2.52 -7.42
N ALA A 86 5.34 2.77 -6.24
CA ALA A 86 4.70 1.71 -5.44
C ALA A 86 3.46 1.17 -6.18
N HIS A 87 3.19 -0.12 -6.01
CA HIS A 87 2.06 -0.77 -6.69
C HIS A 87 0.80 -0.74 -5.84
N VAL A 88 -0.34 -0.61 -6.51
CA VAL A 88 -1.65 -0.52 -5.86
C VAL A 88 -2.26 -1.90 -5.71
N VAL A 89 -2.65 -2.25 -4.50
CA VAL A 89 -3.49 -3.42 -4.24
C VAL A 89 -4.94 -3.05 -4.55
N LEU A 90 -5.54 -3.75 -5.51
CA LEU A 90 -6.91 -3.55 -5.96
C LEU A 90 -7.79 -4.74 -5.59
N ASP A 91 -9.09 -4.57 -5.66
CA ASP A 91 -10.05 -5.59 -5.20
C ASP A 91 -9.93 -6.91 -5.94
N TYR A 92 -9.52 -6.90 -7.21
CA TYR A 92 -9.25 -8.14 -7.94
C TYR A 92 -8.05 -8.92 -7.35
N HIS A 93 -7.04 -8.27 -6.75
CA HIS A 93 -5.97 -8.95 -6.05
C HIS A 93 -6.48 -9.65 -4.78
N LYS A 94 -7.32 -8.96 -4.00
CA LYS A 94 -7.94 -9.51 -2.79
C LYS A 94 -8.85 -10.70 -3.14
N ARG A 95 -9.57 -10.56 -4.24
CA ARG A 95 -10.44 -11.63 -4.74
C ARG A 95 -9.64 -12.83 -5.24
N GLU A 96 -8.56 -12.60 -6.00
CA GLU A 96 -7.67 -13.66 -6.47
C GLU A 96 -7.06 -14.44 -5.30
N ASP A 97 -6.59 -13.73 -4.27
CA ASP A 97 -6.02 -14.33 -3.07
C ASP A 97 -7.03 -15.27 -2.37
N ARG A 98 -8.28 -14.82 -2.19
CA ARG A 98 -9.35 -15.63 -1.62
C ARG A 98 -9.70 -16.84 -2.47
N LEU A 99 -9.93 -16.64 -3.77
CA LEU A 99 -10.31 -17.73 -4.68
C LEU A 99 -9.21 -18.79 -4.78
N ARG A 100 -7.96 -18.38 -4.83
CA ARG A 100 -6.82 -19.28 -4.81
C ARG A 100 -6.77 -20.09 -3.51
N GLU A 101 -6.89 -19.44 -2.37
CA GLU A 101 -6.86 -20.08 -1.07
C GLU A 101 -8.01 -21.08 -0.90
N GLU A 102 -9.21 -20.71 -1.34
CA GLU A 102 -10.39 -21.60 -1.32
C GLU A 102 -10.19 -22.84 -2.21
N SER A 103 -9.60 -22.66 -3.40
CA SER A 103 -9.35 -23.75 -4.35
C SER A 103 -8.33 -24.77 -3.87
N LEU A 104 -7.41 -24.38 -2.99
CA LEU A 104 -6.38 -25.28 -2.44
C LEU A 104 -6.93 -26.29 -1.42
N GLY A 105 -8.17 -26.12 -0.93
CA GLY A 105 -8.82 -27.07 -0.02
C GLY A 105 -7.95 -27.38 1.20
N LYS A 106 -7.44 -28.61 1.28
CA LYS A 106 -6.57 -29.08 2.40
C LYS A 106 -5.14 -28.51 2.34
N HIS A 107 -4.74 -27.93 1.23
CA HIS A 107 -3.40 -27.39 1.01
C HIS A 107 -3.37 -25.86 1.15
N LYS A 108 -4.33 -25.29 1.85
CA LYS A 108 -4.36 -23.84 2.15
C LYS A 108 -3.05 -23.37 2.77
N ILE A 109 -2.56 -22.24 2.28
CA ILE A 109 -1.33 -21.60 2.79
C ILE A 109 -1.64 -20.82 4.09
N GLY A 110 -2.89 -20.41 4.28
CA GLY A 110 -3.31 -19.56 5.40
C GLY A 110 -2.98 -18.08 5.12
N THR A 111 -3.23 -17.62 3.89
CA THR A 111 -3.01 -16.21 3.52
C THR A 111 -3.92 -15.28 4.31
N THR A 112 -3.54 -14.01 4.38
CA THR A 112 -4.39 -12.98 5.01
C THR A 112 -5.54 -12.51 4.12
N ALA A 113 -5.66 -13.05 2.90
CA ALA A 113 -6.64 -12.65 1.88
C ALA A 113 -6.62 -11.14 1.54
N ARG A 114 -5.48 -10.50 1.75
CA ARG A 114 -5.28 -9.05 1.50
C ARG A 114 -4.73 -8.75 0.09
N GLY A 115 -4.57 -9.77 -0.75
CA GLY A 115 -4.14 -9.60 -2.14
C GLY A 115 -2.67 -9.27 -2.33
N ILE A 116 -1.84 -9.42 -1.32
CA ILE A 116 -0.43 -9.05 -1.37
C ILE A 116 0.35 -9.89 -2.38
N GLY A 117 0.21 -11.22 -2.30
CA GLY A 117 0.84 -12.15 -3.24
C GLY A 117 0.45 -11.90 -4.70
N PRO A 118 -0.85 -11.85 -5.04
CA PRO A 118 -1.31 -11.51 -6.38
C PRO A 118 -0.81 -10.15 -6.89
N CYS A 119 -0.78 -9.12 -6.05
CA CYS A 119 -0.25 -7.82 -6.43
C CYS A 119 1.26 -7.86 -6.73
N TYR A 120 2.05 -8.60 -5.95
CA TYR A 120 3.46 -8.83 -6.27
C TYR A 120 3.64 -9.65 -7.55
N ALA A 121 2.77 -10.61 -7.83
CA ALA A 121 2.81 -11.36 -9.09
C ALA A 121 2.59 -10.43 -10.30
N ASP A 122 1.60 -9.56 -10.25
CA ASP A 122 1.35 -8.56 -11.30
C ASP A 122 2.51 -7.55 -11.41
N LYS A 123 3.08 -7.12 -10.28
CA LYS A 123 4.26 -6.24 -10.24
C LYS A 123 5.45 -6.85 -10.99
N VAL A 124 5.77 -8.11 -10.74
CA VAL A 124 6.88 -8.80 -11.40
C VAL A 124 6.53 -9.15 -12.84
N GLY A 125 5.28 -9.55 -13.10
CA GLY A 125 4.77 -9.84 -14.44
C GLY A 125 4.66 -8.61 -15.34
N ARG A 126 4.57 -7.42 -14.79
CA ARG A 126 4.56 -6.10 -15.46
C ARG A 126 3.35 -5.79 -16.33
N CYS A 127 2.58 -6.78 -16.78
CA CYS A 127 1.49 -6.58 -17.73
C CYS A 127 0.23 -5.96 -17.11
N TYR A 128 -0.06 -6.29 -15.85
CA TYR A 128 -1.32 -5.94 -15.18
C TYR A 128 -1.10 -5.11 -13.91
N ALA A 129 0.07 -4.51 -13.81
CA ALA A 129 0.47 -3.74 -12.64
C ALA A 129 -0.04 -2.30 -12.69
N VAL A 130 -0.71 -1.85 -11.63
CA VAL A 130 -1.11 -0.47 -11.42
C VAL A 130 -0.21 0.15 -10.38
N ARG A 131 0.36 1.34 -10.66
CA ARG A 131 1.22 2.09 -9.74
C ARG A 131 0.46 3.26 -9.13
N MET A 132 0.98 3.81 -8.05
CA MET A 132 0.44 5.02 -7.45
C MET A 132 0.44 6.20 -8.44
N ALA A 133 1.44 6.29 -9.33
CA ALA A 133 1.47 7.30 -10.40
C ALA A 133 0.28 7.19 -11.36
N ASP A 134 -0.20 5.98 -11.64
CA ASP A 134 -1.32 5.76 -12.57
C ASP A 134 -2.62 6.43 -12.06
N LEU A 135 -2.79 6.54 -10.73
CA LEU A 135 -3.96 7.19 -10.12
C LEU A 135 -4.09 8.66 -10.52
N ARG A 136 -3.00 9.31 -10.95
CA ARG A 136 -2.98 10.73 -11.35
C ARG A 136 -3.47 10.97 -12.77
N ASN A 137 -3.66 9.92 -13.57
CA ASN A 137 -4.14 10.03 -14.95
C ASN A 137 -5.43 9.21 -15.12
N PRO A 138 -6.61 9.77 -14.79
CA PRO A 138 -7.88 9.03 -14.80
C PRO A 138 -8.21 8.42 -16.16
N ALA A 139 -7.90 9.10 -17.27
CA ALA A 139 -8.22 8.61 -18.62
C ALA A 139 -7.43 7.33 -18.94
N ALA A 140 -6.10 7.37 -18.77
CA ALA A 140 -5.24 6.21 -19.01
C ALA A 140 -5.51 5.08 -17.97
N LEU A 141 -5.85 5.44 -16.73
CA LEU A 141 -6.19 4.47 -15.70
C LEU A 141 -7.47 3.70 -16.03
N ARG A 142 -8.51 4.38 -16.56
CA ARG A 142 -9.76 3.73 -16.96
C ARG A 142 -9.53 2.66 -18.01
N GLU A 143 -8.85 3.01 -19.11
CA GLU A 143 -8.52 2.08 -20.19
C GLU A 143 -7.71 0.88 -19.65
N LYS A 144 -6.69 1.16 -18.87
CA LYS A 144 -5.85 0.14 -18.23
C LYS A 144 -6.65 -0.82 -17.34
N LEU A 145 -7.59 -0.30 -16.54
CA LEU A 145 -8.42 -1.13 -15.64
C LEU A 145 -9.43 -1.97 -16.43
N GLU A 146 -10.01 -1.45 -17.51
CA GLU A 146 -10.90 -2.22 -18.38
C GLU A 146 -10.18 -3.46 -18.93
N ASP A 147 -8.96 -3.31 -19.43
CA ASP A 147 -8.14 -4.42 -19.94
C ASP A 147 -7.78 -5.42 -18.84
N ILE A 148 -7.32 -4.92 -17.69
CA ILE A 148 -6.92 -5.77 -16.55
C ILE A 148 -8.11 -6.57 -16.04
N VAL A 149 -9.24 -5.91 -15.79
CA VAL A 149 -10.43 -6.56 -15.23
C VAL A 149 -11.03 -7.55 -16.22
N ALA A 150 -11.02 -7.25 -17.53
CA ALA A 150 -11.43 -8.19 -18.54
C ALA A 150 -10.57 -9.47 -18.54
N TYR A 151 -9.25 -9.33 -18.39
CA TYR A 151 -8.33 -10.46 -18.24
C TYR A 151 -8.60 -11.25 -16.95
N LYS A 152 -8.66 -10.57 -15.80
CA LYS A 152 -8.90 -11.20 -14.49
C LYS A 152 -10.25 -11.92 -14.46
N ASN A 153 -11.29 -11.37 -15.07
CA ASN A 153 -12.61 -12.01 -15.16
C ASN A 153 -12.55 -13.32 -15.95
N LYS A 154 -11.82 -13.37 -17.07
CA LYS A 154 -11.59 -14.62 -17.81
C LYS A 154 -10.87 -15.66 -16.96
N LEU A 155 -9.83 -15.24 -16.26
CA LEU A 155 -9.05 -16.10 -15.35
C LEU A 155 -9.93 -16.67 -14.23
N PHE A 156 -10.70 -15.80 -13.56
CA PHE A 156 -11.55 -16.20 -12.43
C PHE A 156 -12.71 -17.09 -12.84
N ALA A 157 -13.33 -16.83 -13.99
CA ALA A 157 -14.35 -17.69 -14.53
C ALA A 157 -13.79 -19.08 -14.88
N ALA A 158 -12.64 -19.13 -15.57
CA ALA A 158 -12.06 -20.40 -16.02
C ALA A 158 -11.54 -21.28 -14.88
N LEU A 159 -10.88 -20.68 -13.88
CA LEU A 159 -10.24 -21.44 -12.79
C LEU A 159 -11.16 -21.68 -11.59
N TYR A 160 -12.08 -20.77 -11.32
CA TYR A 160 -12.83 -20.74 -10.06
C TYR A 160 -14.35 -20.66 -10.25
N ASN A 161 -14.83 -20.63 -11.50
CA ASN A 161 -16.27 -20.42 -11.80
C ASN A 161 -16.85 -19.18 -11.07
N ALA A 162 -16.04 -18.13 -10.93
CA ALA A 162 -16.42 -16.92 -10.21
C ALA A 162 -17.13 -15.91 -11.13
N ALA A 163 -18.10 -15.18 -10.58
CA ALA A 163 -18.80 -14.12 -11.28
C ALA A 163 -17.85 -13.00 -11.72
N PRO A 164 -18.13 -12.22 -12.78
CA PRO A 164 -17.29 -11.12 -13.19
C PRO A 164 -17.27 -9.96 -12.17
N MET A 165 -16.21 -9.16 -12.21
CA MET A 165 -16.08 -7.88 -11.51
C MET A 165 -16.33 -6.75 -12.50
N ASP A 166 -16.79 -5.62 -12.00
CA ASP A 166 -17.00 -4.39 -12.77
C ASP A 166 -15.76 -3.48 -12.72
N ALA A 167 -15.24 -3.11 -13.88
CA ALA A 167 -14.08 -2.23 -13.98
C ALA A 167 -14.42 -0.78 -13.57
N GLY A 168 -15.66 -0.35 -13.80
CA GLY A 168 -16.14 0.98 -13.44
C GLY A 168 -16.14 1.21 -11.93
N GLU A 169 -16.63 0.25 -11.16
CA GLU A 169 -16.63 0.33 -9.69
C GLU A 169 -15.20 0.44 -9.12
N ILE A 170 -14.27 -0.34 -9.69
CA ILE A 170 -12.86 -0.28 -9.32
C ILE A 170 -12.25 1.07 -9.69
N PHE A 171 -12.56 1.57 -10.89
CA PHE A 171 -12.11 2.88 -11.33
C PHE A 171 -12.60 4.03 -10.44
N GLU A 172 -13.88 4.05 -10.10
CA GLU A 172 -14.45 5.06 -9.20
C GLU A 172 -13.77 5.04 -7.82
N THR A 173 -13.46 3.85 -7.32
CA THR A 173 -12.70 3.70 -6.08
C THR A 173 -11.29 4.27 -6.21
N CYS A 174 -10.60 4.02 -7.31
CA CYS A 174 -9.30 4.60 -7.59
C CYS A 174 -9.33 6.14 -7.68
N CYS A 175 -10.40 6.71 -8.26
CA CYS A 175 -10.56 8.16 -8.31
C CYS A 175 -10.67 8.79 -6.91
N ARG A 176 -11.46 8.20 -6.01
CA ARG A 176 -11.54 8.64 -4.61
C ARG A 176 -10.19 8.57 -3.90
N TRP A 177 -9.44 7.50 -4.11
CA TRP A 177 -8.09 7.35 -3.55
C TRP A 177 -7.11 8.38 -4.12
N SER A 178 -7.20 8.64 -5.43
CA SER A 178 -6.37 9.66 -6.08
C SER A 178 -6.61 11.04 -5.47
N GLU A 179 -7.86 11.42 -5.27
CA GLU A 179 -8.22 12.69 -4.65
C GLU A 179 -7.65 12.81 -3.23
N ALA A 180 -7.83 11.78 -2.41
CA ALA A 180 -7.39 11.78 -1.01
C ALA A 180 -5.86 11.72 -0.84
N LEU A 181 -5.15 11.01 -1.74
CA LEU A 181 -3.72 10.74 -1.58
C LEU A 181 -2.81 11.55 -2.52
N SER A 182 -3.35 12.39 -3.41
CA SER A 182 -2.58 13.11 -4.44
C SER A 182 -1.42 13.93 -3.86
N GLY A 183 -1.61 14.55 -2.72
CA GLY A 183 -0.60 15.36 -2.04
C GLY A 183 0.55 14.54 -1.41
N HIS A 184 0.36 13.23 -1.25
CA HIS A 184 1.34 12.34 -0.65
C HIS A 184 2.18 11.56 -1.68
N ILE A 185 1.71 11.45 -2.94
CA ILE A 185 2.40 10.68 -3.97
C ILE A 185 3.53 11.53 -4.55
N VAL A 186 4.77 11.03 -4.46
CA VAL A 186 5.96 11.77 -4.87
C VAL A 186 7.04 10.83 -5.43
N ASN A 187 8.08 11.40 -6.04
CA ASN A 187 9.32 10.69 -6.34
C ASN A 187 10.14 10.48 -5.05
N THR A 188 9.85 9.40 -4.34
CA THR A 188 10.54 9.08 -3.08
C THR A 188 12.02 8.78 -3.26
N THR A 189 12.45 8.35 -4.45
CA THR A 189 13.86 8.07 -4.74
C THR A 189 14.66 9.36 -4.70
N GLU A 190 14.19 10.38 -5.39
CA GLU A 190 14.82 11.73 -5.39
C GLU A 190 14.81 12.35 -3.99
N TYR A 191 13.68 12.22 -3.28
CA TYR A 191 13.59 12.70 -1.90
C TYR A 191 14.63 12.04 -0.99
N LEU A 192 14.79 10.72 -1.06
CA LEU A 192 15.73 9.98 -0.22
C LEU A 192 17.18 10.30 -0.56
N PHE A 193 17.55 10.50 -1.84
CA PHE A 193 18.87 10.95 -2.21
C PHE A 193 19.16 12.35 -1.65
N SER A 194 18.24 13.29 -1.79
CA SER A 194 18.37 14.63 -1.21
C SER A 194 18.52 14.60 0.32
N ALA A 195 17.80 13.68 0.99
CA ALA A 195 17.90 13.49 2.43
C ALA A 195 19.27 12.92 2.84
N LEU A 196 19.84 11.99 2.06
CA LEU A 196 21.19 11.46 2.28
C LEU A 196 22.26 12.56 2.12
N ASP A 197 22.16 13.39 1.09
CA ASP A 197 23.07 14.51 0.87
C ASP A 197 22.98 15.53 2.02
N ALA A 198 21.78 15.71 2.58
CA ALA A 198 21.54 16.52 3.77
C ALA A 198 21.94 15.82 5.10
N LYS A 199 22.54 14.64 5.05
CA LYS A 199 23.00 13.84 6.19
C LYS A 199 21.88 13.52 7.21
N LYS A 200 20.66 13.32 6.74
CA LYS A 200 19.53 12.89 7.55
C LYS A 200 19.69 11.46 8.04
N ASN A 201 19.24 11.18 9.26
CA ASN A 201 19.18 9.83 9.79
C ASN A 201 17.98 9.09 9.20
N ILE A 202 18.22 8.06 8.41
CA ILE A 202 17.19 7.29 7.71
C ILE A 202 17.16 5.87 8.29
N LEU A 203 15.99 5.46 8.79
CA LEU A 203 15.72 4.10 9.24
C LEU A 203 14.93 3.37 8.15
N PHE A 204 15.42 2.22 7.71
CA PHE A 204 14.69 1.33 6.84
C PHE A 204 14.05 0.21 7.66
N GLU A 205 12.73 0.08 7.56
CA GLU A 205 11.98 -1.00 8.22
C GLU A 205 11.39 -1.99 7.21
N GLY A 206 11.52 -3.28 7.52
CA GLY A 206 10.84 -4.36 6.81
C GLY A 206 9.39 -4.54 7.25
N ALA A 207 8.66 -5.39 6.55
CA ALA A 207 7.29 -5.78 6.90
C ALA A 207 7.27 -6.85 7.99
#